data_5545cdf42f1a2d2686f488d1a3c1a3f6
#
_entry.id   5545cdf42f1a2d2686f488d1a3c1a3f6
#
_cell.length_a   1.000
_cell.length_b   1.000
_cell.length_c   1.000
_cell.angle_alpha   90.00
_cell.angle_beta   90.00
_cell.angle_gamma   90.00
#
_symmetry.space_group_name_H-M   'P 1'
#
loop_
_entity.id
_entity.type
_entity.pdbx_description
1 polymer ?
#
loop_
_entity_poly.entity_id
_entity_poly.type
_entity_poly.pdbx_seq_one_letter_code
_entity_poly.pdbx_strand_id
1 'polypeptide(L)'
;QRQMCIRDRNGDIQEIGMARLSSISPDDRLQLRLHGKGYFFDNARRKHGALMHEVLSCIRTRKDIPQSVERYHQEGVIDKEEAIALVARLEELLNLPEAASWYDGTARVLNEVDILFGKGLSKRPDRVMITGNRVVVVDYKFGEHADQRYHSQVRNYLKLIRQMGYDEVEGFLWYVELNKIEAVKG
;
A
#
# COMPACT_ATOMS: atom_id res chain seq x y z
N GLN A 1 34.64 -0.77 -28.49
CA GLN A 1 34.72 -1.85 -27.48
C GLN A 1 35.65 -1.35 -26.38
N ARG A 2 35.13 -1.10 -25.18
CA ARG A 2 35.94 -0.84 -23.97
C ARG A 2 36.14 -2.16 -23.26
N GLN A 3 37.35 -2.67 -23.27
CA GLN A 3 37.76 -3.78 -22.42
C GLN A 3 37.93 -3.28 -20.99
N MET A 4 37.31 -3.95 -20.06
CA MET A 4 37.45 -3.67 -18.62
C MET A 4 38.44 -4.68 -18.02
N CYS A 5 39.60 -4.18 -17.59
CA CYS A 5 40.61 -5.00 -16.92
C CYS A 5 40.58 -4.77 -15.43
N ILE A 6 40.52 -5.85 -14.65
CA ILE A 6 40.63 -5.80 -13.19
C ILE A 6 42.02 -6.33 -12.81
N ARG A 7 42.75 -5.55 -12.01
CA ARG A 7 44.06 -5.94 -11.43
C ARG A 7 43.82 -6.63 -10.10
N ASP A 8 44.34 -7.82 -9.98
CA ASP A 8 44.35 -8.54 -8.69
C ASP A 8 45.46 -8.03 -7.74
N ARG A 9 45.52 -8.55 -6.50
CA ARG A 9 46.49 -8.14 -5.48
C ARG A 9 47.93 -8.54 -5.84
N ASN A 10 48.13 -9.41 -6.82
CA ASN A 10 49.45 -9.90 -7.25
C ASN A 10 49.94 -9.22 -8.52
N GLY A 11 49.15 -8.33 -9.10
CA GLY A 11 49.54 -7.56 -10.29
C GLY A 11 49.30 -8.28 -11.63
N ASP A 12 48.69 -9.46 -11.62
CA ASP A 12 48.34 -10.17 -12.83
C ASP A 12 47.06 -9.63 -13.45
N ILE A 13 47.09 -9.43 -14.79
CA ILE A 13 45.96 -8.95 -15.55
C ILE A 13 45.16 -10.17 -16.00
N GLN A 14 43.98 -10.40 -15.43
CA GLN A 14 43.02 -11.36 -15.96
C GLN A 14 42.08 -10.67 -16.93
N GLU A 15 42.04 -11.14 -18.17
CA GLU A 15 40.99 -10.77 -19.11
C GLU A 15 39.70 -11.51 -18.71
N ILE A 16 38.76 -10.79 -18.13
CA ILE A 16 37.42 -11.30 -17.90
C ILE A 16 36.67 -11.14 -19.22
N GLY A 17 36.41 -12.26 -19.89
CA GLY A 17 35.55 -12.30 -21.05
C GLY A 17 34.22 -11.65 -20.72
N MET A 18 33.88 -10.57 -21.42
CA MET A 18 32.58 -9.89 -21.24
C MET A 18 31.48 -10.91 -21.48
N ALA A 19 30.76 -11.28 -20.38
CA ALA A 19 29.49 -11.91 -20.57
C ALA A 19 28.66 -10.99 -21.47
N ARG A 20 28.25 -11.50 -22.63
CA ARG A 20 27.33 -10.78 -23.52
C ARG A 20 26.06 -10.56 -22.69
N LEU A 21 25.91 -9.36 -22.17
CA LEU A 21 24.60 -8.85 -21.76
C LEU A 21 23.81 -8.74 -23.06
N SER A 22 23.05 -9.79 -23.37
CA SER A 22 22.01 -9.69 -24.39
C SER A 22 21.04 -8.63 -23.86
N SER A 23 21.08 -7.45 -24.45
CA SER A 23 20.05 -6.46 -24.22
C SER A 23 18.74 -7.07 -24.72
N ILE A 24 17.92 -7.53 -23.80
CA ILE A 24 16.55 -7.92 -24.12
C ILE A 24 15.89 -6.64 -24.62
N SER A 25 15.51 -6.62 -25.91
CA SER A 25 14.87 -5.45 -26.50
C SER A 25 13.56 -5.16 -25.76
N PRO A 26 13.09 -3.91 -25.70
CA PRO A 26 11.77 -3.58 -25.14
C PRO A 26 10.65 -4.43 -25.77
N ASP A 27 10.79 -4.81 -27.04
CA ASP A 27 9.83 -5.63 -27.77
C ASP A 27 9.75 -7.08 -27.26
N ASP A 28 10.85 -7.66 -26.79
CA ASP A 28 10.86 -8.99 -26.19
C ASP A 28 10.13 -9.02 -24.85
N ARG A 29 10.16 -7.91 -24.11
CA ARG A 29 9.35 -7.74 -22.89
C ARG A 29 7.87 -7.58 -23.19
N LEU A 30 7.54 -6.97 -24.32
CA LEU A 30 6.16 -6.82 -24.79
C LEU A 30 5.56 -8.15 -25.27
N GLN A 31 6.32 -9.00 -25.95
CA GLN A 31 5.85 -10.30 -26.41
C GLN A 31 5.51 -11.26 -25.27
N LEU A 32 6.25 -11.25 -24.17
CA LEU A 32 5.94 -12.02 -22.96
C LEU A 32 4.65 -11.57 -22.24
N ARG A 33 4.19 -10.34 -22.51
CA ARG A 33 2.96 -9.77 -21.93
C ARG A 33 1.70 -10.06 -22.74
N LEU A 34 1.83 -10.49 -23.99
CA LEU A 34 0.69 -10.72 -24.89
C LEU A 34 -0.02 -12.08 -24.71
N HIS A 35 0.45 -12.94 -23.82
CA HIS A 35 -0.04 -14.32 -23.71
C HIS A 35 -1.18 -14.54 -22.71
N GLY A 36 -1.89 -13.51 -22.28
CA GLY A 36 -3.10 -13.74 -21.45
C GLY A 36 -3.93 -12.49 -21.27
N LYS A 37 -5.14 -12.48 -21.82
CA LYS A 37 -6.14 -11.43 -21.52
C LYS A 37 -6.36 -11.27 -20.02
N GLY A 38 -6.32 -12.35 -19.23
CA GLY A 38 -6.44 -12.33 -17.78
C GLY A 38 -5.28 -11.60 -17.07
N TYR A 39 -4.04 -11.72 -17.58
CA TYR A 39 -2.87 -11.07 -16.96
C TYR A 39 -2.94 -9.53 -17.01
N PHE A 40 -3.51 -8.95 -18.07
CA PHE A 40 -3.67 -7.50 -18.18
C PHE A 40 -4.72 -6.96 -17.20
N PHE A 41 -5.84 -7.66 -17.04
CA PHE A 41 -6.88 -7.28 -16.09
C PHE A 41 -6.38 -7.37 -14.64
N ASP A 42 -5.70 -8.45 -14.28
CA ASP A 42 -5.10 -8.61 -12.96
C ASP A 42 -4.03 -7.55 -12.66
N ASN A 43 -3.23 -7.18 -13.65
CA ASN A 43 -2.18 -6.18 -13.46
C ASN A 43 -2.75 -4.76 -13.35
N ALA A 44 -3.79 -4.43 -14.12
CA ALA A 44 -4.49 -3.15 -14.00
C ALA A 44 -5.18 -3.02 -12.64
N ARG A 45 -5.87 -4.07 -12.16
CA ARG A 45 -6.49 -4.10 -10.84
C ARG A 45 -5.46 -3.98 -9.71
N ARG A 46 -4.33 -4.71 -9.81
CA ARG A 46 -3.24 -4.60 -8.83
C ARG A 46 -2.64 -3.20 -8.80
N LYS A 47 -2.45 -2.57 -9.95
CA LYS A 47 -1.96 -1.18 -10.05
C LYS A 47 -2.97 -0.21 -9.44
N HIS A 48 -4.27 -0.39 -9.73
CA HIS A 48 -5.32 0.43 -9.15
C HIS A 48 -5.38 0.26 -7.61
N GLY A 49 -5.35 -0.97 -7.12
CA GLY A 49 -5.32 -1.25 -5.68
C GLY A 49 -4.09 -0.66 -4.98
N ALA A 50 -2.91 -0.75 -5.60
CA ALA A 50 -1.69 -0.14 -5.07
C ALA A 50 -1.80 1.39 -5.04
N LEU A 51 -2.31 2.02 -6.09
CA LEU A 51 -2.54 3.47 -6.14
C LEU A 51 -3.52 3.90 -5.04
N MET A 52 -4.65 3.22 -4.91
CA MET A 52 -5.65 3.52 -3.86
C MET A 52 -5.06 3.39 -2.46
N HIS A 53 -4.24 2.37 -2.22
CA HIS A 53 -3.55 2.19 -0.95
C HIS A 53 -2.59 3.34 -0.66
N GLU A 54 -1.76 3.72 -1.63
CA GLU A 54 -0.83 4.85 -1.50
C GLU A 54 -1.57 6.18 -1.27
N VAL A 55 -2.64 6.44 -2.01
CA VAL A 55 -3.44 7.66 -1.84
C VAL A 55 -4.08 7.71 -0.46
N LEU A 56 -4.72 6.61 -0.01
CA LEU A 56 -5.32 6.54 1.33
C LEU A 56 -4.30 6.70 2.45
N SER A 57 -3.06 6.24 2.25
CA SER A 57 -1.97 6.42 3.22
C SER A 57 -1.56 7.89 3.39
N CYS A 58 -1.75 8.71 2.37
CA CYS A 58 -1.47 10.15 2.41
C CYS A 58 -2.59 10.98 3.05
N ILE A 59 -3.82 10.44 3.11
CA ILE A 59 -5.01 11.14 3.60
C ILE A 59 -5.12 10.96 5.12
N ARG A 60 -5.04 12.04 5.88
CA ARG A 60 -5.33 12.06 7.32
C ARG A 60 -6.77 12.46 7.59
N THR A 61 -7.23 13.48 6.86
CA THR A 61 -8.59 14.01 6.93
C THR A 61 -9.18 14.13 5.53
N ARG A 62 -10.50 14.30 5.42
CA ARG A 62 -11.16 14.49 4.11
C ARG A 62 -10.62 15.69 3.35
N LYS A 63 -10.13 16.71 4.03
CA LYS A 63 -9.57 17.92 3.41
C LYS A 63 -8.31 17.63 2.60
N ASP A 64 -7.65 16.53 2.87
CA ASP A 64 -6.40 16.15 2.21
C ASP A 64 -6.62 15.49 0.84
N ILE A 65 -7.89 15.07 0.52
CA ILE A 65 -8.23 14.36 -0.72
C ILE A 65 -7.73 15.09 -1.96
N PRO A 66 -8.10 16.39 -2.21
CA PRO A 66 -7.72 17.06 -3.45
C PRO A 66 -6.21 17.16 -3.62
N GLN A 67 -5.50 17.51 -2.54
CA GLN A 67 -4.05 17.66 -2.58
C GLN A 67 -3.34 16.32 -2.79
N SER A 68 -3.83 15.24 -2.16
CA SER A 68 -3.25 13.91 -2.31
C SER A 68 -3.41 13.41 -3.74
N VAL A 69 -4.56 13.59 -4.37
CA VAL A 69 -4.82 13.16 -5.75
C VAL A 69 -4.05 14.03 -6.75
N GLU A 70 -4.03 15.35 -6.55
CA GLU A 70 -3.31 16.30 -7.41
C GLU A 70 -1.83 15.96 -7.52
N ARG A 71 -1.19 15.48 -6.45
CA ARG A 71 0.20 15.05 -6.49
C ARG A 71 0.42 13.94 -7.52
N TYR A 72 -0.43 12.90 -7.57
CA TYR A 72 -0.31 11.81 -8.53
C TYR A 72 -0.59 12.24 -9.97
N HIS A 73 -1.45 13.24 -10.15
CA HIS A 73 -1.66 13.87 -11.45
C HIS A 73 -0.42 14.63 -11.92
N GLN A 74 0.20 15.42 -11.06
CA GLN A 74 1.43 16.17 -11.37
C GLN A 74 2.64 15.26 -11.64
N GLU A 75 2.71 14.11 -10.96
CA GLU A 75 3.73 13.08 -11.19
C GLU A 75 3.47 12.27 -12.48
N GLY A 76 2.34 12.50 -13.17
CA GLY A 76 1.97 11.80 -14.40
C GLY A 76 1.56 10.35 -14.20
N VAL A 77 1.20 9.97 -12.96
CA VAL A 77 0.73 8.61 -12.63
C VAL A 77 -0.70 8.38 -13.11
N ILE A 78 -1.52 9.44 -13.03
CA ILE A 78 -2.92 9.47 -13.47
C ILE A 78 -3.16 10.70 -14.34
N ASP A 79 -4.09 10.59 -15.28
CA ASP A 79 -4.51 11.74 -16.08
C ASP A 79 -5.57 12.59 -15.35
N LYS A 80 -5.97 13.68 -15.98
CA LYS A 80 -6.94 14.63 -15.37
C LYS A 80 -8.31 14.02 -15.13
N GLU A 81 -8.77 13.16 -16.04
CA GLU A 81 -10.08 12.52 -15.94
C GLU A 81 -10.07 11.47 -14.82
N GLU A 82 -8.99 10.69 -14.75
CA GLU A 82 -8.75 9.75 -13.67
C GLU A 82 -8.63 10.45 -12.31
N ALA A 83 -7.99 11.61 -12.25
CA ALA A 83 -7.89 12.39 -11.01
C ALA A 83 -9.26 12.86 -10.53
N ILE A 84 -10.13 13.37 -11.42
CA ILE A 84 -11.50 13.78 -11.08
C ILE A 84 -12.30 12.58 -10.57
N ALA A 85 -12.23 11.44 -11.25
CA ALA A 85 -12.93 10.22 -10.86
C ALA A 85 -12.43 9.70 -9.50
N LEU A 86 -11.12 9.77 -9.26
CA LEU A 86 -10.50 9.32 -8.01
C LEU A 86 -10.92 10.19 -6.82
N VAL A 87 -10.99 11.53 -6.99
CA VAL A 87 -11.49 12.43 -5.95
C VAL A 87 -12.93 12.07 -5.59
N ALA A 88 -13.83 11.96 -6.59
CA ALA A 88 -15.22 11.60 -6.36
C ALA A 88 -15.36 10.25 -5.64
N ARG A 89 -14.56 9.25 -6.05
CA ARG A 89 -14.55 7.93 -5.42
C ARG A 89 -14.08 7.98 -3.97
N LEU A 90 -13.04 8.74 -3.67
CA LEU A 90 -12.55 8.90 -2.30
C LEU A 90 -13.56 9.64 -1.41
N GLU A 91 -14.22 10.66 -1.93
CA GLU A 91 -15.29 11.36 -1.20
C GLU A 91 -16.44 10.41 -0.86
N GLU A 92 -16.86 9.56 -1.80
CA GLU A 92 -17.88 8.53 -1.56
C GLU A 92 -17.43 7.57 -0.46
N LEU A 93 -16.23 7.01 -0.57
CA LEU A 93 -15.68 6.04 0.37
C LEU A 93 -15.54 6.60 1.79
N LEU A 94 -15.01 7.82 1.92
CA LEU A 94 -14.78 8.45 3.21
C LEU A 94 -16.08 9.00 3.84
N ASN A 95 -17.20 9.00 3.09
CA ASN A 95 -18.52 9.32 3.60
C ASN A 95 -19.33 8.10 4.05
N LEU A 96 -18.79 6.86 3.89
CA LEU A 96 -19.44 5.69 4.45
C LEU A 96 -19.66 5.88 5.97
N PRO A 97 -20.84 5.51 6.51
CA PRO A 97 -21.18 5.77 7.93
C PRO A 97 -20.09 5.30 8.91
N GLU A 98 -19.51 4.14 8.65
CA GLU A 98 -18.47 3.55 9.50
C GLU A 98 -17.12 4.28 9.35
N ALA A 99 -16.79 4.77 8.16
CA ALA A 99 -15.52 5.43 7.85
C ALA A 99 -15.54 6.92 8.19
N ALA A 100 -16.70 7.54 8.24
CA ALA A 100 -16.84 8.97 8.34
C ALA A 100 -16.11 9.60 9.53
N SER A 101 -16.15 8.96 10.69
CA SER A 101 -15.47 9.40 11.90
C SER A 101 -13.95 9.18 11.86
N TRP A 102 -13.46 8.32 10.99
CA TRP A 102 -12.02 8.06 10.89
C TRP A 102 -11.24 9.16 10.17
N TYR A 103 -11.96 10.04 9.45
CA TYR A 103 -11.37 11.11 8.63
C TYR A 103 -11.89 12.51 8.99
N ASP A 104 -12.46 12.67 10.18
CA ASP A 104 -13.01 13.94 10.67
C ASP A 104 -11.95 14.89 11.28
N GLY A 105 -10.76 14.36 11.55
CA GLY A 105 -9.64 15.10 12.13
C GLY A 105 -9.62 15.16 13.66
N THR A 106 -10.49 14.42 14.35
CA THR A 106 -10.54 14.39 15.82
C THR A 106 -9.47 13.51 16.45
N ALA A 107 -9.03 12.47 15.74
CA ALA A 107 -8.02 11.54 16.20
C ALA A 107 -6.60 11.90 15.73
N ARG A 108 -5.59 11.50 16.51
CA ARG A 108 -4.21 11.44 16.04
C ARG A 108 -4.07 10.27 15.07
N VAL A 109 -3.80 10.55 13.80
CA VAL A 109 -3.69 9.55 12.74
C VAL A 109 -2.24 9.17 12.48
N LEU A 110 -1.97 7.86 12.43
CA LEU A 110 -0.70 7.26 12.04
C LEU A 110 -0.98 6.31 10.86
N ASN A 111 -0.50 6.66 9.68
CA ASN A 111 -0.62 5.82 8.49
C ASN A 111 0.72 5.12 8.25
N GLU A 112 0.71 3.85 7.87
CA GLU A 112 1.89 3.06 7.50
C GLU A 112 3.01 3.09 8.56
N VAL A 113 2.69 3.13 9.85
CA VAL A 113 3.66 3.19 10.94
C VAL A 113 3.93 1.80 11.51
N ASP A 114 5.22 1.45 11.62
CA ASP A 114 5.63 0.17 12.18
C ASP A 114 5.34 0.07 13.69
N ILE A 115 4.65 -0.99 14.08
CA ILE A 115 4.57 -1.45 15.48
C ILE A 115 5.75 -2.39 15.70
N LEU A 116 6.73 -1.96 16.49
CA LEU A 116 7.90 -2.77 16.83
C LEU A 116 7.59 -3.69 18.01
N PHE A 117 7.94 -4.97 17.89
CA PHE A 117 7.78 -5.94 18.96
C PHE A 117 8.89 -6.99 18.95
N GLY A 118 9.28 -7.47 20.10
CA GLY A 118 10.29 -8.52 20.26
C GLY A 118 11.48 -8.34 19.31
N LYS A 119 12.57 -8.91 19.49
CA LYS A 119 13.80 -9.01 18.66
C LYS A 119 13.83 -8.28 17.28
N GLY A 120 13.27 -7.03 17.17
CA GLY A 120 13.30 -6.24 15.93
C GLY A 120 12.26 -6.63 14.87
N LEU A 121 11.26 -7.41 15.24
CA LEU A 121 10.13 -7.69 14.35
C LEU A 121 9.19 -6.48 14.31
N SER A 122 8.62 -6.21 13.14
CA SER A 122 7.62 -5.15 12.97
C SER A 122 6.36 -5.65 12.29
N LYS A 123 5.28 -4.96 12.57
CA LYS A 123 3.99 -5.07 11.88
C LYS A 123 3.53 -3.67 11.54
N ARG A 124 3.02 -3.50 10.32
CA ARG A 124 2.61 -2.19 9.80
C ARG A 124 1.13 -2.23 9.44
N PRO A 125 0.24 -1.74 10.32
CA PRO A 125 -1.14 -1.48 9.95
C PRO A 125 -1.22 -0.29 9.00
N ASP A 126 -2.20 -0.29 8.11
CA ASP A 126 -2.37 0.76 7.12
C ASP A 126 -2.77 2.08 7.77
N ARG A 127 -3.69 2.05 8.74
CA ARG A 127 -4.13 3.23 9.48
C ARG A 127 -4.39 2.93 10.94
N VAL A 128 -3.83 3.75 11.82
CA VAL A 128 -4.07 3.73 13.27
C VAL A 128 -4.55 5.10 13.71
N MET A 129 -5.65 5.15 14.46
CA MET A 129 -6.24 6.36 14.99
C MET A 129 -6.28 6.29 16.51
N ILE A 130 -5.74 7.32 17.17
CA ILE A 130 -5.60 7.37 18.63
C ILE A 130 -6.37 8.56 19.16
N THR A 131 -7.29 8.30 20.09
CA THR A 131 -8.07 9.33 20.80
C THR A 131 -8.05 8.99 22.30
N GLY A 132 -7.19 9.65 23.07
CA GLY A 132 -6.97 9.29 24.48
C GLY A 132 -6.47 7.85 24.63
N ASN A 133 -7.23 7.00 25.31
CA ASN A 133 -6.91 5.57 25.51
C ASN A 133 -7.56 4.64 24.47
N ARG A 134 -8.36 5.19 23.56
CA ARG A 134 -9.01 4.44 22.47
C ARG A 134 -8.13 4.44 21.24
N VAL A 135 -7.94 3.25 20.66
CA VAL A 135 -7.20 3.05 19.39
C VAL A 135 -8.08 2.29 18.42
N VAL A 136 -8.21 2.82 17.23
CA VAL A 136 -8.89 2.17 16.10
C VAL A 136 -7.85 1.84 15.03
N VAL A 137 -7.83 0.59 14.59
CA VAL A 137 -6.94 0.08 13.52
C VAL A 137 -7.79 -0.25 12.32
N VAL A 138 -7.39 0.23 11.15
CA VAL A 138 -8.01 -0.12 9.87
C VAL A 138 -6.95 -0.68 8.95
N ASP A 139 -7.28 -1.80 8.31
CA ASP A 139 -6.43 -2.46 7.32
C ASP A 139 -7.23 -2.53 6.00
N TYR A 140 -6.68 -1.93 4.94
CA TYR A 140 -7.34 -1.83 3.64
C TYR A 140 -7.13 -3.09 2.82
N LYS A 141 -8.17 -3.55 2.15
CA LYS A 141 -8.10 -4.68 1.24
C LYS A 141 -8.68 -4.31 -0.12
N PHE A 142 -7.90 -4.57 -1.15
CA PHE A 142 -8.25 -4.34 -2.55
C PHE A 142 -8.39 -5.70 -3.23
N GLY A 143 -9.60 -6.04 -3.64
CA GLY A 143 -9.93 -7.30 -4.27
C GLY A 143 -11.33 -7.79 -3.92
N GLU A 144 -11.79 -8.80 -4.68
CA GLU A 144 -13.19 -9.26 -4.64
C GLU A 144 -13.44 -10.32 -3.55
N HIS A 145 -12.41 -10.79 -2.86
CA HIS A 145 -12.55 -11.93 -1.94
C HIS A 145 -12.13 -11.59 -0.51
N ALA A 146 -13.01 -11.90 0.43
CA ALA A 146 -12.68 -11.89 1.85
C ALA A 146 -11.84 -13.13 2.20
N ASP A 147 -10.71 -12.94 2.89
CA ASP A 147 -9.84 -14.01 3.35
C ASP A 147 -9.73 -13.99 4.87
N GLN A 148 -9.93 -15.14 5.50
CA GLN A 148 -9.81 -15.28 6.96
C GLN A 148 -8.40 -14.91 7.50
N ARG A 149 -7.38 -14.99 6.67
CA ARG A 149 -6.00 -14.56 7.03
C ARG A 149 -5.94 -13.09 7.37
N TYR A 150 -6.77 -12.24 6.75
CA TYR A 150 -6.84 -10.81 7.05
C TYR A 150 -7.35 -10.53 8.46
N HIS A 151 -8.34 -11.29 8.93
CA HIS A 151 -8.80 -11.21 10.32
C HIS A 151 -7.69 -11.55 11.31
N SER A 152 -6.87 -12.55 11.02
CA SER A 152 -5.74 -12.94 11.86
C SER A 152 -4.66 -11.84 11.90
N GLN A 153 -4.44 -11.16 10.78
CA GLN A 153 -3.54 -10.01 10.70
C GLN A 153 -3.99 -8.87 11.64
N VAL A 154 -5.24 -8.46 11.52
CA VAL A 154 -5.79 -7.39 12.36
C VAL A 154 -5.81 -7.79 13.83
N ARG A 155 -6.24 -9.02 14.18
CA ARG A 155 -6.16 -9.51 15.58
C ARG A 155 -4.76 -9.42 16.16
N ASN A 156 -3.72 -9.69 15.37
CA ASN A 156 -2.34 -9.52 15.82
C ASN A 156 -2.01 -8.05 16.11
N TYR A 157 -2.48 -7.10 15.29
CA TYR A 157 -2.31 -5.67 15.57
C TYR A 157 -2.99 -5.29 16.89
N LEU A 158 -4.24 -5.71 17.10
CA LEU A 158 -4.99 -5.40 18.33
C LEU A 158 -4.26 -5.93 19.55
N LYS A 159 -3.75 -7.17 19.50
CA LYS A 159 -2.96 -7.76 20.59
C LYS A 159 -1.72 -6.93 20.93
N LEU A 160 -0.95 -6.53 19.90
CA LEU A 160 0.25 -5.73 20.11
C LEU A 160 -0.05 -4.36 20.71
N ILE A 161 -1.10 -3.69 20.25
CA ILE A 161 -1.50 -2.38 20.75
C ILE A 161 -1.98 -2.47 22.20
N ARG A 162 -2.72 -3.52 22.57
CA ARG A 162 -3.08 -3.77 23.98
C ARG A 162 -1.85 -4.00 24.87
N GLN A 163 -0.83 -4.68 24.36
CA GLN A 163 0.44 -4.86 25.09
C GLN A 163 1.20 -3.53 25.28
N MET A 164 0.92 -2.50 24.47
CA MET A 164 1.45 -1.15 24.65
C MET A 164 0.69 -0.33 25.70
N GLY A 165 -0.36 -0.90 26.34
CA GLY A 165 -1.12 -0.27 27.43
C GLY A 165 -2.39 0.44 26.99
N TYR A 166 -2.89 0.23 25.78
CA TYR A 166 -4.20 0.73 25.37
C TYR A 166 -5.29 -0.28 25.70
N ASP A 167 -6.34 0.14 26.39
CA ASP A 167 -7.42 -0.74 26.85
C ASP A 167 -8.56 -0.85 25.84
N GLU A 168 -8.89 0.25 25.16
CA GLU A 168 -9.96 0.33 24.19
C GLU A 168 -9.39 0.21 22.78
N VAL A 169 -9.29 -1.02 22.26
CA VAL A 169 -8.70 -1.29 20.95
C VAL A 169 -9.69 -1.99 20.04
N GLU A 170 -10.03 -1.33 18.94
CA GLU A 170 -10.94 -1.81 17.90
C GLU A 170 -10.19 -2.02 16.57
N GLY A 171 -10.60 -2.99 15.79
CA GLY A 171 -9.99 -3.27 14.50
C GLY A 171 -11.01 -3.49 13.40
N PHE A 172 -10.69 -3.02 12.23
CA PHE A 172 -11.54 -3.12 11.06
C PHE A 172 -10.75 -3.57 9.83
N LEU A 173 -11.41 -4.39 9.02
CA LEU A 173 -11.03 -4.69 7.64
C LEU A 173 -11.91 -3.87 6.71
N TRP A 174 -11.30 -3.09 5.84
CA TRP A 174 -12.03 -2.32 4.85
C TRP A 174 -11.76 -2.86 3.46
N TYR A 175 -12.73 -3.56 2.90
CA TYR A 175 -12.75 -4.00 1.51
C TYR A 175 -13.19 -2.82 0.63
N VAL A 176 -12.23 -2.04 0.17
CA VAL A 176 -12.45 -0.72 -0.45
C VAL A 176 -13.27 -0.82 -1.73
N GLU A 177 -13.00 -1.83 -2.57
CA GLU A 177 -13.73 -2.02 -3.82
C GLU A 177 -15.17 -2.52 -3.61
N LEU A 178 -15.41 -3.21 -2.49
CA LEU A 178 -16.73 -3.74 -2.15
C LEU A 178 -17.58 -2.76 -1.31
N ASN A 179 -17.05 -1.59 -0.97
CA ASN A 179 -17.67 -0.64 -0.02
C ASN A 179 -18.07 -1.32 1.31
N LYS A 180 -17.28 -2.30 1.76
CA LYS A 180 -17.63 -3.14 2.91
C LYS A 180 -16.59 -2.98 4.02
N ILE A 181 -17.08 -2.71 5.22
CA ILE A 181 -16.27 -2.63 6.43
C ILE A 181 -16.70 -3.73 7.38
N GLU A 182 -15.75 -4.51 7.87
CA GLU A 182 -15.95 -5.59 8.82
C GLU A 182 -15.20 -5.31 10.11
N ALA A 183 -15.93 -5.31 11.24
CA ALA A 183 -15.30 -5.26 12.56
C ALA A 183 -14.62 -6.60 12.88
N VAL A 184 -13.37 -6.53 13.33
CA VAL A 184 -12.59 -7.70 13.74
C VAL A 184 -12.56 -7.78 15.25
N LYS A 185 -13.20 -8.83 15.79
CA LYS A 185 -13.15 -9.12 17.23
C LYS A 185 -11.77 -9.68 17.59
N GLY A 186 -11.14 -9.06 18.59
CA GLY A 186 -9.83 -9.45 19.10
C GLY A 186 -9.91 -10.17 20.44
#